data_70c0e4894688f122364bd12bfbf406ae
#
_entry.id   70c0e4894688f122364bd12bfbf406ae
#
_cell.length_a   1.000
_cell.length_b   1.000
_cell.length_c   1.000
_cell.angle_alpha   90.00
_cell.angle_beta   90.00
_cell.angle_gamma   90.00
#
_symmetry.space_group_name_H-M   'P 1'
#
loop_
_entity.id
_entity.type
_entity.pdbx_description
1 polymer ?
#
loop_
_entity_poly.entity_id
_entity_poly.type
_entity_poly.pdbx_seq_one_letter_code
_entity_poly.pdbx_strand_id
1 'polypeptide(L)'
;MLRCPYYAQGCKRTFTNRSGRTQHVNWDHFEPGARAPAPVPPSPMGDDPGSSLPFGPEHDSPPLSPCPAARQSKVRVDTHPDLDGRPCDRDGNFVDPNTKPRKVYPPEDDFTPYESLGAFRMADFVYRKVQMSAGEIDELFEILREDGGKSHFKDHKDLYETIDATERGQIPWLAFDISYDGEDAEVENAAGWKKKAYRVYYRDPRKILHEQLGNPDFKDEMDYAPKRVYDVDDGRVYRDFMSGQWAWRQADELAKDPANHGAVVVPIIGGSDKTTTSVATGQNDFYPLYVSNGLIHNTVRRAHRNGVSLVAFLAIPKTDREHADSVEFRKFRRQLFHASLNHIFGSFKPFMERPEVVEFGDGHYRRVIYCLGPYIADYPEQVLLACVVQGWCARCTASNKDLDGEGGRRTQEHTDALFEVFNHKTLWDQYGIVPDVLPYTWDFPRADIYELLSPDLLHQVIKGTFKDHLVTWVGEYLELVHGKTEASKIMADIDRRHVVLQHFISR
;
A
#
# COMPACT_ATOMS: atom_id res chain seq x y z
N MET A 1 -31.30 30.32 9.00
CA MET A 1 -31.51 29.14 8.14
C MET A 1 -30.54 29.19 6.96
N LEU A 2 -29.82 28.10 6.71
CA LEU A 2 -28.89 27.98 5.61
C LEU A 2 -29.64 27.47 4.38
N ARG A 3 -29.45 28.10 3.21
CA ARG A 3 -30.06 27.58 1.96
C ARG A 3 -29.14 26.55 1.32
N CYS A 4 -29.73 25.60 0.58
CA CYS A 4 -28.94 24.70 -0.27
C CYS A 4 -28.10 25.53 -1.27
N PRO A 5 -26.83 25.20 -1.53
CA PRO A 5 -26.01 25.87 -2.54
C PRO A 5 -26.63 25.84 -3.94
N TYR A 6 -27.43 24.82 -4.25
CA TYR A 6 -28.18 24.66 -5.51
C TYR A 6 -29.56 25.35 -5.51
N TYR A 7 -29.78 26.30 -4.59
CA TYR A 7 -31.04 27.04 -4.48
C TYR A 7 -31.39 27.81 -5.76
N ALA A 8 -30.39 28.44 -6.38
CA ALA A 8 -30.52 29.13 -7.66
C ALA A 8 -30.83 28.21 -8.85
N GLN A 9 -30.53 26.91 -8.69
CA GLN A 9 -30.78 25.84 -9.68
C GLN A 9 -32.06 25.07 -9.39
N GLY A 10 -32.92 25.59 -8.49
CA GLY A 10 -34.25 25.07 -8.23
C GLY A 10 -34.42 24.28 -6.94
N CYS A 11 -33.38 23.98 -6.19
CA CYS A 11 -33.49 23.32 -4.89
C CYS A 11 -33.91 24.31 -3.79
N LYS A 12 -35.14 24.21 -3.31
CA LYS A 12 -35.72 25.13 -2.32
C LYS A 12 -35.51 24.73 -0.86
N ARG A 13 -34.68 23.73 -0.57
CA ARG A 13 -34.45 23.26 0.80
C ARG A 13 -33.62 24.26 1.62
N THR A 14 -34.01 24.40 2.89
CA THR A 14 -33.34 25.22 3.90
C THR A 14 -33.04 24.39 5.13
N PHE A 15 -31.93 24.69 5.83
CA PHE A 15 -31.40 23.90 6.94
C PHE A 15 -31.13 24.79 8.15
N THR A 16 -31.27 24.22 9.34
CA THR A 16 -30.98 24.90 10.60
C THR A 16 -29.49 24.88 10.95
N ASN A 17 -28.73 23.91 10.41
CA ASN A 17 -27.30 23.75 10.66
C ASN A 17 -26.53 23.39 9.37
N ARG A 18 -25.19 23.50 9.43
CA ARG A 18 -24.29 23.17 8.29
C ARG A 18 -24.33 21.70 7.93
N SER A 19 -24.41 20.81 8.93
CA SER A 19 -24.38 19.36 8.76
C SER A 19 -25.55 18.86 7.91
N GLY A 20 -26.77 19.25 8.25
CA GLY A 20 -27.96 18.88 7.46
C GLY A 20 -27.93 19.43 6.03
N ARG A 21 -27.29 20.61 5.81
CA ARG A 21 -27.08 21.16 4.47
C ARG A 21 -26.09 20.32 3.68
N THR A 22 -24.95 19.96 4.28
CA THR A 22 -23.91 19.15 3.64
C THR A 22 -24.45 17.76 3.30
N GLN A 23 -25.19 17.15 4.22
CA GLN A 23 -25.84 15.86 3.97
C GLN A 23 -26.79 15.92 2.76
N HIS A 24 -27.67 16.91 2.70
CA HIS A 24 -28.57 17.10 1.56
C HIS A 24 -27.82 17.29 0.26
N VAL A 25 -26.77 18.14 0.23
CA VAL A 25 -25.96 18.36 -0.99
C VAL A 25 -25.34 17.08 -1.48
N ASN A 26 -24.78 16.28 -0.58
CA ASN A 26 -24.13 15.03 -0.93
C ASN A 26 -25.09 13.95 -1.42
N TRP A 27 -26.35 13.97 -0.96
CA TRP A 27 -27.35 12.96 -1.33
C TRP A 27 -28.23 13.37 -2.52
N ASP A 28 -28.65 14.62 -2.57
CA ASP A 28 -29.66 15.09 -3.54
C ASP A 28 -29.06 15.82 -4.75
N HIS A 29 -27.79 16.27 -4.64
CA HIS A 29 -27.11 17.05 -5.69
C HIS A 29 -25.75 16.43 -6.11
N PHE A 30 -25.45 15.24 -5.66
CA PHE A 30 -24.26 14.53 -6.11
C PHE A 30 -24.50 14.03 -7.54
N GLU A 31 -23.84 14.62 -8.54
CA GLU A 31 -23.73 14.02 -9.86
C GLU A 31 -22.78 12.82 -9.76
N PRO A 32 -23.25 11.57 -9.95
CA PRO A 32 -22.33 10.44 -10.11
C PRO A 32 -21.50 10.74 -11.36
N GLY A 33 -20.20 10.85 -11.18
CA GLY A 33 -19.26 10.99 -12.29
C GLY A 33 -19.61 9.97 -13.38
N ALA A 34 -19.63 10.43 -14.63
CA ALA A 34 -20.10 9.82 -15.85
C ALA A 34 -20.30 8.29 -15.74
N ARG A 35 -21.53 7.84 -15.88
CA ARG A 35 -21.90 6.42 -15.95
C ARG A 35 -20.96 5.74 -16.95
N ALA A 36 -20.28 4.69 -16.50
CA ALA A 36 -19.73 3.70 -17.42
C ALA A 36 -20.83 3.33 -18.42
N PRO A 37 -20.53 3.22 -19.73
CA PRO A 37 -21.54 2.82 -20.70
C PRO A 37 -22.15 1.49 -20.24
N ALA A 38 -23.48 1.41 -20.32
CA ALA A 38 -24.21 0.20 -19.98
C ALA A 38 -23.63 -1.00 -20.76
N PRO A 39 -23.53 -2.19 -20.15
CA PRO A 39 -23.09 -3.36 -20.87
C PRO A 39 -24.03 -3.60 -22.05
N VAL A 40 -23.43 -3.72 -23.25
CA VAL A 40 -24.14 -4.09 -24.48
C VAL A 40 -24.74 -5.47 -24.26
N PRO A 41 -26.06 -5.68 -24.46
CA PRO A 41 -26.65 -7.01 -24.34
C PRO A 41 -25.98 -7.95 -25.35
N PRO A 42 -25.74 -9.21 -24.99
CA PRO A 42 -25.16 -10.17 -25.92
C PRO A 42 -26.11 -10.36 -27.11
N SER A 43 -25.57 -10.27 -28.31
CA SER A 43 -26.28 -10.61 -29.54
C SER A 43 -26.70 -12.08 -29.47
N PRO A 44 -27.90 -12.44 -29.96
CA PRO A 44 -28.34 -13.83 -29.97
C PRO A 44 -27.41 -14.69 -30.83
N MET A 45 -26.89 -15.76 -30.24
CA MET A 45 -26.18 -16.80 -31.00
C MET A 45 -27.13 -17.44 -31.99
N GLY A 46 -26.80 -17.31 -33.26
CA GLY A 46 -27.43 -18.13 -34.31
C GLY A 46 -26.85 -19.54 -34.24
N ASP A 47 -27.74 -20.51 -34.18
CA ASP A 47 -27.42 -21.92 -34.34
C ASP A 47 -26.83 -22.14 -35.73
N ASP A 48 -25.60 -22.67 -35.82
CA ASP A 48 -25.06 -23.22 -37.05
C ASP A 48 -24.55 -24.65 -36.80
N PRO A 49 -25.12 -25.65 -37.46
CA PRO A 49 -24.77 -27.04 -37.24
C PRO A 49 -23.61 -27.48 -38.11
N GLY A 50 -22.57 -27.96 -37.49
CA GLY A 50 -21.71 -29.02 -38.00
C GLY A 50 -20.91 -28.73 -39.28
N SER A 51 -19.59 -28.55 -39.13
CA SER A 51 -18.64 -29.01 -40.14
C SER A 51 -17.33 -29.46 -39.52
N SER A 52 -17.15 -30.75 -39.53
CA SER A 52 -15.88 -31.44 -39.34
C SER A 52 -15.00 -31.20 -40.58
N LEU A 53 -13.80 -30.64 -40.36
CA LEU A 53 -12.76 -30.59 -41.38
C LEU A 53 -11.55 -31.45 -40.95
N PRO A 54 -10.98 -32.22 -41.90
CA PRO A 54 -9.90 -33.15 -41.65
C PRO A 54 -8.54 -32.45 -41.60
N PHE A 55 -7.64 -33.00 -40.80
CA PHE A 55 -6.23 -32.64 -40.79
C PHE A 55 -5.59 -32.88 -42.17
N GLY A 56 -5.03 -31.84 -42.79
CA GLY A 56 -4.19 -31.89 -43.96
C GLY A 56 -2.75 -31.46 -43.65
N PRO A 57 -1.76 -31.82 -44.46
CA PRO A 57 -0.35 -31.80 -44.10
C PRO A 57 0.27 -30.40 -44.13
N GLU A 58 1.39 -30.30 -43.41
CA GLU A 58 2.27 -29.13 -43.25
C GLU A 58 2.51 -28.40 -44.58
N HIS A 59 2.17 -27.10 -44.59
CA HIS A 59 2.62 -26.18 -45.61
C HIS A 59 3.67 -25.24 -45.01
N ASP A 60 4.84 -25.23 -45.68
CA ASP A 60 5.92 -24.26 -45.46
C ASP A 60 5.39 -22.83 -45.46
N SER A 61 5.60 -22.15 -44.33
CA SER A 61 5.27 -20.74 -44.21
C SER A 61 6.31 -19.90 -44.97
N PRO A 62 5.89 -18.93 -45.81
CA PRO A 62 6.84 -18.00 -46.42
C PRO A 62 7.53 -17.13 -45.40
N PRO A 63 8.77 -16.66 -45.65
CA PRO A 63 9.54 -15.84 -44.71
C PRO A 63 8.76 -14.55 -44.38
N LEU A 64 8.64 -14.28 -43.08
CA LEU A 64 8.03 -13.07 -42.56
C LEU A 64 8.71 -11.85 -43.16
N SER A 65 7.98 -11.03 -43.87
CA SER A 65 8.42 -9.70 -44.31
C SER A 65 8.88 -8.90 -43.10
N PRO A 66 9.96 -8.08 -43.22
CA PRO A 66 10.41 -7.25 -42.12
C PRO A 66 9.28 -6.37 -41.62
N CYS A 67 8.99 -6.50 -40.34
CA CYS A 67 8.03 -5.65 -39.63
C CYS A 67 8.38 -4.17 -39.94
N PRO A 68 7.41 -3.36 -40.41
CA PRO A 68 7.69 -1.93 -40.62
C PRO A 68 8.21 -1.35 -39.31
N ALA A 69 9.34 -0.63 -39.38
CA ALA A 69 9.96 0.04 -38.24
C ALA A 69 8.85 0.73 -37.43
N ALA A 70 8.74 0.32 -36.16
CA ALA A 70 7.75 0.87 -35.25
C ALA A 70 7.88 2.39 -35.28
N ARG A 71 6.86 3.08 -35.81
CA ARG A 71 6.73 4.52 -35.64
C ARG A 71 6.85 4.77 -34.15
N GLN A 72 7.89 5.47 -33.73
CA GLN A 72 8.02 5.99 -32.37
C GLN A 72 6.81 6.89 -32.12
N SER A 73 5.79 6.32 -31.57
CA SER A 73 4.59 7.04 -31.15
C SER A 73 4.98 7.99 -30.05
N LYS A 74 4.90 9.30 -30.30
CA LYS A 74 5.22 10.33 -29.30
C LYS A 74 4.19 10.24 -28.19
N VAL A 75 4.53 9.59 -27.10
CA VAL A 75 3.80 9.65 -25.83
C VAL A 75 3.93 11.08 -25.31
N ARG A 76 2.80 11.77 -25.08
CA ARG A 76 2.80 13.10 -24.44
C ARG A 76 2.81 12.92 -22.92
N VAL A 77 3.69 13.66 -22.26
CA VAL A 77 3.76 13.70 -20.79
C VAL A 77 3.66 15.15 -20.34
N ASP A 78 2.62 15.45 -19.59
CA ASP A 78 2.43 16.76 -18.96
C ASP A 78 2.80 16.64 -17.49
N THR A 79 3.77 17.39 -17.02
CA THR A 79 4.20 17.45 -15.61
C THR A 79 3.46 18.56 -14.90
N HIS A 80 3.20 18.40 -13.59
CA HIS A 80 2.53 19.45 -12.81
C HIS A 80 3.35 20.74 -12.82
N PRO A 81 2.74 21.90 -13.17
CA PRO A 81 3.49 23.12 -13.43
C PRO A 81 4.17 23.72 -12.20
N ASP A 82 3.53 23.63 -11.02
CA ASP A 82 3.98 24.29 -9.80
C ASP A 82 4.73 23.36 -8.86
N LEU A 83 4.33 22.10 -8.73
CA LEU A 83 4.96 21.07 -7.90
C LEU A 83 5.84 20.18 -8.80
N ASP A 84 6.86 20.76 -9.40
CA ASP A 84 7.70 20.16 -10.44
C ASP A 84 8.95 19.44 -9.91
N GLY A 85 9.18 19.50 -8.58
CA GLY A 85 10.28 18.80 -7.94
C GLY A 85 11.67 19.29 -8.34
N ARG A 86 11.79 20.60 -8.68
CA ARG A 86 13.07 21.18 -9.08
C ARG A 86 14.13 21.11 -7.96
N PRO A 87 15.41 20.98 -8.30
CA PRO A 87 16.48 20.87 -7.32
C PRO A 87 16.71 22.18 -6.56
N CYS A 88 17.19 22.05 -5.33
CA CYS A 88 17.60 23.17 -4.47
C CYS A 88 18.96 22.88 -3.81
N ASP A 89 19.50 23.87 -3.11
CA ASP A 89 20.62 23.71 -2.20
C ASP A 89 20.19 23.19 -0.82
N ARG A 90 21.13 23.04 0.11
CA ARG A 90 20.85 22.58 1.48
C ARG A 90 19.94 23.52 2.28
N ASP A 91 19.91 24.79 1.90
CA ASP A 91 19.09 25.81 2.55
C ASP A 91 17.71 25.95 1.91
N GLY A 92 17.44 25.16 0.86
CA GLY A 92 16.16 25.13 0.15
C GLY A 92 16.02 26.19 -0.94
N ASN A 93 17.11 26.90 -1.32
CA ASN A 93 17.08 27.83 -2.43
C ASN A 93 17.21 27.07 -3.75
N PHE A 94 16.31 27.35 -4.71
CA PHE A 94 16.34 26.67 -6.00
C PHE A 94 17.60 26.94 -6.78
N VAL A 95 18.12 25.90 -7.41
CA VAL A 95 19.31 25.96 -8.27
C VAL A 95 18.93 25.64 -9.72
N ASP A 96 19.80 26.01 -10.66
CA ASP A 96 19.62 25.63 -12.07
C ASP A 96 19.54 24.08 -12.17
N PRO A 97 18.53 23.53 -12.86
CA PRO A 97 18.41 22.08 -13.04
C PRO A 97 19.63 21.38 -13.65
N ASN A 98 20.48 22.12 -14.38
CA ASN A 98 21.74 21.63 -14.96
C ASN A 98 22.93 21.72 -14.00
N THR A 99 22.74 22.26 -12.79
CA THR A 99 23.79 22.33 -11.78
C THR A 99 24.22 20.91 -11.41
N LYS A 100 25.50 20.62 -11.53
CA LYS A 100 26.02 19.29 -11.13
C LYS A 100 25.80 19.07 -9.64
N PRO A 101 25.32 17.87 -9.24
CA PRO A 101 25.11 17.54 -7.83
C PRO A 101 26.47 17.60 -7.09
N ARG A 102 26.41 18.08 -5.84
CA ARG A 102 27.60 18.16 -4.97
C ARG A 102 28.03 16.82 -4.39
N LYS A 103 27.19 15.80 -4.46
CA LYS A 103 27.48 14.51 -3.84
C LYS A 103 28.62 13.83 -4.58
N VAL A 104 29.73 13.69 -3.88
CA VAL A 104 30.81 12.80 -4.28
C VAL A 104 30.40 11.42 -3.74
N TYR A 105 30.01 10.53 -4.65
CA TYR A 105 29.82 9.13 -4.26
C TYR A 105 31.19 8.55 -3.86
N PRO A 106 31.20 7.63 -2.85
CA PRO A 106 32.39 6.86 -2.57
C PRO A 106 32.94 6.25 -3.87
N PRO A 107 34.24 6.07 -4.00
CA PRO A 107 34.82 5.36 -5.13
C PRO A 107 34.12 4.01 -5.33
N GLU A 108 33.99 3.53 -6.57
CA GLU A 108 33.37 2.24 -6.88
C GLU A 108 34.04 1.05 -6.18
N ASP A 109 35.25 1.24 -5.68
CA ASP A 109 36.05 0.29 -4.92
C ASP A 109 35.98 0.46 -3.39
N ASP A 110 35.15 1.37 -2.89
CA ASP A 110 34.90 1.51 -1.45
C ASP A 110 33.86 0.50 -0.98
N PHE A 111 34.35 -0.55 -0.36
CA PHE A 111 33.54 -1.61 0.24
C PHE A 111 33.41 -1.49 1.76
N THR A 112 33.75 -0.38 2.36
CA THR A 112 33.68 -0.16 3.81
C THR A 112 32.28 -0.48 4.36
N PRO A 113 32.14 -1.29 5.45
CA PRO A 113 33.19 -1.78 6.35
C PRO A 113 33.88 -3.08 5.89
N TYR A 114 33.55 -3.63 4.74
CA TYR A 114 34.14 -4.87 4.22
C TYR A 114 35.55 -4.61 3.66
N GLU A 115 36.45 -5.57 3.87
CA GLU A 115 37.84 -5.48 3.38
C GLU A 115 37.92 -5.37 1.84
N SER A 116 36.96 -5.95 1.14
CA SER A 116 36.96 -6.05 -0.33
C SER A 116 35.59 -6.42 -0.88
N LEU A 117 35.41 -6.33 -2.21
CA LEU A 117 34.25 -6.86 -2.90
C LEU A 117 34.04 -8.36 -2.63
N GLY A 118 35.13 -9.13 -2.49
CA GLY A 118 35.06 -10.57 -2.14
C GLY A 118 34.44 -10.79 -0.77
N ALA A 119 34.86 -10.01 0.23
CA ALA A 119 34.29 -10.05 1.58
C ALA A 119 32.80 -9.67 1.58
N PHE A 120 32.43 -8.59 0.89
CA PHE A 120 31.04 -8.19 0.75
C PHE A 120 30.19 -9.30 0.09
N ARG A 121 30.68 -9.87 -1.02
CA ARG A 121 29.98 -10.95 -1.73
C ARG A 121 29.83 -12.22 -0.90
N MET A 122 30.83 -12.55 -0.09
CA MET A 122 30.78 -13.67 0.84
C MET A 122 29.70 -13.43 1.89
N ALA A 123 29.71 -12.25 2.52
CA ALA A 123 28.68 -11.85 3.49
C ALA A 123 27.27 -11.90 2.89
N ASP A 124 27.07 -11.31 1.73
CA ASP A 124 25.79 -11.32 1.00
C ASP A 124 25.33 -12.77 0.71
N PHE A 125 26.25 -13.63 0.31
CA PHE A 125 25.92 -15.01 -0.01
C PHE A 125 25.49 -15.82 1.21
N VAL A 126 26.32 -15.86 2.26
CA VAL A 126 26.07 -16.72 3.43
C VAL A 126 24.94 -16.20 4.32
N TYR A 127 24.87 -14.88 4.50
CA TYR A 127 23.90 -14.26 5.42
C TYR A 127 22.55 -14.01 4.75
N ARG A 128 22.53 -13.37 3.57
CA ARG A 128 21.28 -12.93 2.93
C ARG A 128 20.69 -13.96 1.95
N LYS A 129 21.52 -14.59 1.11
CA LYS A 129 21.02 -15.49 0.06
C LYS A 129 20.77 -16.90 0.57
N VAL A 130 21.73 -17.49 1.27
CA VAL A 130 21.63 -18.86 1.76
C VAL A 130 21.05 -18.95 3.16
N GLN A 131 21.21 -17.88 3.97
CA GLN A 131 20.75 -17.81 5.35
C GLN A 131 21.32 -18.95 6.21
N MET A 132 22.63 -19.17 6.10
CA MET A 132 23.33 -20.20 6.85
C MET A 132 23.26 -19.94 8.35
N SER A 133 23.17 -21.01 9.13
CA SER A 133 23.27 -20.90 10.60
C SER A 133 24.68 -20.49 11.03
N ALA A 134 24.82 -19.93 12.24
CA ALA A 134 26.12 -19.52 12.77
C ALA A 134 27.16 -20.65 12.73
N GLY A 135 26.74 -21.90 13.06
CA GLY A 135 27.62 -23.06 13.03
C GLY A 135 28.07 -23.44 11.62
N GLU A 136 27.18 -23.40 10.64
CA GLU A 136 27.53 -23.67 9.23
C GLU A 136 28.44 -22.58 8.64
N ILE A 137 28.31 -21.34 9.08
CA ILE A 137 29.21 -20.24 8.69
C ILE A 137 30.62 -20.50 9.24
N ASP A 138 30.74 -20.89 10.51
CA ASP A 138 32.02 -21.20 11.14
C ASP A 138 32.71 -22.37 10.44
N GLU A 139 31.95 -23.46 10.18
CA GLU A 139 32.43 -24.62 9.45
C GLU A 139 32.91 -24.27 8.03
N LEU A 140 32.14 -23.47 7.29
CA LEU A 140 32.53 -22.99 5.96
C LEU A 140 33.86 -22.22 6.00
N PHE A 141 34.02 -21.33 6.97
CA PHE A 141 35.25 -20.54 7.10
C PHE A 141 36.46 -21.37 7.57
N GLU A 142 36.22 -22.43 8.31
CA GLU A 142 37.25 -23.42 8.68
C GLU A 142 37.72 -24.19 7.45
N ILE A 143 36.79 -24.76 6.66
CA ILE A 143 37.10 -25.47 5.41
C ILE A 143 37.90 -24.59 4.44
N LEU A 144 37.49 -23.32 4.27
CA LEU A 144 38.23 -22.40 3.37
C LEU A 144 39.66 -22.16 3.84
N ARG A 145 39.92 -22.11 5.15
CA ARG A 145 41.26 -21.93 5.71
C ARG A 145 42.13 -23.20 5.57
N GLU A 146 41.53 -24.39 5.76
CA GLU A 146 42.21 -25.67 5.61
C GLU A 146 42.67 -25.92 4.16
N ASP A 147 41.87 -25.50 3.18
CA ASP A 147 42.20 -25.59 1.75
C ASP A 147 43.20 -24.49 1.27
N GLY A 148 43.74 -23.71 2.19
CA GLY A 148 44.66 -22.62 1.89
C GLY A 148 43.99 -21.41 1.21
N GLY A 149 42.66 -21.36 1.18
CA GLY A 149 41.88 -20.24 0.72
C GLY A 149 41.86 -19.10 1.72
N LYS A 150 41.58 -17.88 1.23
CA LYS A 150 41.39 -16.71 2.10
C LYS A 150 39.96 -16.73 2.65
N SER A 151 39.81 -16.99 3.94
CA SER A 151 38.59 -16.65 4.67
C SER A 151 38.59 -15.13 4.91
N HIS A 152 37.58 -14.42 4.42
CA HIS A 152 37.45 -12.97 4.62
C HIS A 152 37.04 -12.60 6.04
N PHE A 153 36.51 -13.54 6.79
CA PHE A 153 36.07 -13.38 8.18
C PHE A 153 36.66 -14.45 9.06
N LYS A 154 36.86 -14.14 10.32
CA LYS A 154 37.40 -15.05 11.31
C LYS A 154 36.38 -16.14 11.69
N ASP A 155 35.18 -15.73 11.97
CA ASP A 155 34.05 -16.57 12.38
C ASP A 155 32.72 -15.82 12.09
N HIS A 156 31.57 -16.45 12.44
CA HIS A 156 30.27 -15.82 12.25
C HIS A 156 30.12 -14.48 13.04
N LYS A 157 30.80 -14.30 14.16
CA LYS A 157 30.74 -13.08 14.96
C LYS A 157 31.39 -11.92 14.26
N ASP A 158 32.60 -12.13 13.72
CA ASP A 158 33.34 -11.16 12.93
C ASP A 158 32.54 -10.75 11.66
N LEU A 159 31.90 -11.73 11.01
CA LEU A 159 30.98 -11.48 9.92
C LEU A 159 29.81 -10.59 10.34
N TYR A 160 29.14 -10.91 11.46
CA TYR A 160 27.99 -10.16 11.93
C TYR A 160 28.38 -8.76 12.40
N GLU A 161 29.51 -8.62 13.11
CA GLU A 161 30.04 -7.31 13.50
C GLU A 161 30.35 -6.42 12.28
N THR A 162 30.90 -7.02 11.20
CA THR A 162 31.14 -6.29 9.95
C THR A 162 29.83 -5.88 9.27
N ILE A 163 28.84 -6.77 9.23
CA ILE A 163 27.50 -6.45 8.71
C ILE A 163 26.86 -5.32 9.50
N ASP A 164 26.93 -5.40 10.82
CA ASP A 164 26.34 -4.40 11.74
C ASP A 164 27.07 -3.05 11.67
N ALA A 165 28.34 -3.02 11.28
CA ALA A 165 29.11 -1.80 11.06
C ALA A 165 28.78 -1.08 9.74
N THR A 166 27.89 -1.62 8.91
CA THR A 166 27.43 -0.97 7.68
C THR A 166 26.60 0.28 8.04
N GLU A 167 27.10 1.47 7.74
CA GLU A 167 26.48 2.75 8.15
C GLU A 167 25.11 3.03 7.52
N ARG A 168 24.77 2.38 6.39
CA ARG A 168 23.48 2.54 5.72
C ARG A 168 22.42 1.62 6.31
N GLY A 169 21.22 2.17 6.57
CA GLY A 169 20.09 1.44 7.10
C GLY A 169 20.02 1.39 8.63
N GLN A 170 20.84 2.15 9.34
CA GLN A 170 20.84 2.19 10.81
C GLN A 170 19.77 3.12 11.41
N ILE A 171 18.53 3.00 10.95
CA ILE A 171 17.43 3.64 11.67
C ILE A 171 17.12 2.78 12.89
N PRO A 172 17.37 3.30 14.12
CA PRO A 172 17.22 2.51 15.34
C PRO A 172 15.76 2.10 15.56
N TRP A 173 15.57 0.90 16.09
CA TRP A 173 14.29 0.48 16.65
C TRP A 173 14.01 1.25 17.92
N LEU A 174 12.84 1.86 17.99
CA LEU A 174 12.27 2.56 19.13
C LEU A 174 11.09 1.74 19.64
N ALA A 175 10.63 2.04 20.85
CA ALA A 175 9.44 1.44 21.40
C ALA A 175 8.65 2.46 22.22
N PHE A 176 7.34 2.29 22.23
CA PHE A 176 6.43 2.97 23.14
C PHE A 176 5.37 2.00 23.65
N ASP A 177 4.80 2.33 24.80
CA ASP A 177 3.77 1.54 25.43
C ASP A 177 2.44 2.31 25.41
N ILE A 178 1.35 1.60 25.13
CA ILE A 178 -0.02 2.09 25.25
C ILE A 178 -0.73 1.23 26.29
N SER A 179 -1.37 1.86 27.26
CA SER A 179 -2.17 1.19 28.29
C SER A 179 -3.64 1.63 28.18
N TYR A 180 -4.53 0.80 28.71
CA TYR A 180 -5.92 1.20 28.89
C TYR A 180 -5.99 2.29 29.98
N ASP A 181 -6.69 3.39 29.72
CA ASP A 181 -6.78 4.58 30.56
C ASP A 181 -8.16 4.78 31.23
N GLY A 182 -9.04 3.76 31.16
CA GLY A 182 -10.36 3.81 31.80
C GLY A 182 -10.27 3.76 33.33
N GLU A 183 -11.21 4.45 34.01
CA GLU A 183 -11.28 4.56 35.48
C GLU A 183 -11.30 3.21 36.21
N ASP A 184 -11.75 2.15 35.55
CA ASP A 184 -11.83 0.79 36.07
C ASP A 184 -10.54 -0.04 35.87
N ALA A 185 -9.48 0.56 35.36
CA ALA A 185 -8.18 -0.12 35.20
C ALA A 185 -7.54 -0.52 36.53
N GLU A 186 -7.75 0.28 37.59
CA GLU A 186 -7.16 0.10 38.92
C GLU A 186 -8.01 -0.76 39.86
N VAL A 187 -9.21 -1.18 39.45
CA VAL A 187 -10.07 -2.02 40.26
C VAL A 187 -9.42 -3.39 40.48
N GLU A 188 -9.47 -3.91 41.71
CA GLU A 188 -8.80 -5.15 42.12
C GLU A 188 -9.13 -6.34 41.21
N ASN A 189 -10.37 -6.46 40.75
CA ASN A 189 -10.87 -7.51 39.87
C ASN A 189 -10.96 -7.10 38.39
N ALA A 190 -10.26 -6.03 37.96
CA ALA A 190 -10.26 -5.63 36.56
C ALA A 190 -9.67 -6.71 35.66
N ALA A 191 -10.25 -6.89 34.47
CA ALA A 191 -9.79 -7.84 33.47
C ALA A 191 -8.29 -7.65 33.17
N GLY A 192 -7.55 -8.74 33.04
CA GLY A 192 -6.08 -8.70 32.91
C GLY A 192 -5.57 -7.87 31.73
N TRP A 193 -6.35 -7.69 30.67
CA TRP A 193 -6.00 -6.83 29.53
C TRP A 193 -5.98 -5.33 29.88
N LYS A 194 -6.76 -4.87 30.85
CA LYS A 194 -6.84 -3.48 31.32
C LYS A 194 -5.57 -3.07 32.09
N LYS A 195 -4.89 -4.04 32.72
CA LYS A 195 -3.69 -3.82 33.54
C LYS A 195 -2.38 -3.92 32.79
N LYS A 196 -2.42 -4.23 31.49
CA LYS A 196 -1.22 -4.43 30.65
C LYS A 196 -0.84 -3.18 29.89
N ALA A 197 0.47 -2.97 29.77
CA ALA A 197 1.04 -2.09 28.78
C ALA A 197 1.29 -2.89 27.48
N TYR A 198 0.89 -2.34 26.38
CA TYR A 198 1.02 -2.94 25.04
C TYR A 198 2.13 -2.25 24.28
N ARG A 199 3.26 -2.93 24.16
CA ARG A 199 4.47 -2.40 23.54
C ARG A 199 4.39 -2.49 22.02
N VAL A 200 4.70 -1.38 21.36
CA VAL A 200 4.84 -1.25 19.92
C VAL A 200 6.29 -0.95 19.62
N TYR A 201 6.91 -1.75 18.75
CA TYR A 201 8.26 -1.50 18.26
C TYR A 201 8.18 -0.83 16.90
N TYR A 202 8.95 0.24 16.68
CA TYR A 202 8.91 0.94 15.41
C TYR A 202 10.26 1.61 15.10
N ARG A 203 10.45 1.92 13.82
CA ARG A 203 11.50 2.82 13.33
C ARG A 203 10.84 4.08 12.82
N ASP A 204 11.49 5.23 12.93
CA ASP A 204 10.93 6.49 12.42
C ASP A 204 10.68 6.39 10.90
N PRO A 205 9.42 6.36 10.44
CA PRO A 205 9.10 6.16 9.03
C PRO A 205 9.58 7.32 8.15
N ARG A 206 9.71 8.54 8.67
CA ARG A 206 10.25 9.68 7.94
C ARG A 206 11.72 9.47 7.61
N LYS A 207 12.51 8.98 8.57
CA LYS A 207 13.92 8.63 8.32
C LYS A 207 14.05 7.49 7.31
N ILE A 208 13.17 6.49 7.35
CA ILE A 208 13.12 5.41 6.34
C ILE A 208 12.85 5.98 4.96
N LEU A 209 11.92 6.92 4.82
CA LEU A 209 11.67 7.55 3.53
C LEU A 209 12.87 8.40 3.07
N HIS A 210 13.59 9.07 3.99
CA HIS A 210 14.84 9.77 3.64
C HIS A 210 15.87 8.81 3.04
N GLU A 211 16.04 7.61 3.61
CA GLU A 211 16.93 6.59 3.03
C GLU A 211 16.44 6.14 1.65
N GLN A 212 15.15 5.92 1.45
CA GLN A 212 14.61 5.55 0.14
C GLN A 212 14.80 6.69 -0.87
N LEU A 213 14.54 7.94 -0.49
CA LEU A 213 14.73 9.12 -1.36
C LEU A 213 16.20 9.35 -1.69
N GLY A 214 17.09 9.16 -0.73
CA GLY A 214 18.55 9.32 -0.88
C GLY A 214 19.25 8.11 -1.49
N ASN A 215 18.56 7.03 -1.83
CA ASN A 215 19.17 5.83 -2.37
C ASN A 215 19.58 6.04 -3.84
N PRO A 216 20.90 5.94 -4.16
CA PRO A 216 21.39 6.09 -5.55
C PRO A 216 20.81 5.08 -6.54
N ASP A 217 20.40 3.88 -6.06
CA ASP A 217 19.80 2.85 -6.90
C ASP A 217 18.45 3.27 -7.47
N PHE A 218 17.80 4.25 -6.85
CA PHE A 218 16.46 4.73 -7.24
C PHE A 218 16.52 6.06 -8.03
N LYS A 219 17.69 6.65 -8.26
CA LYS A 219 17.82 7.99 -8.86
C LYS A 219 17.10 8.15 -10.20
N ASP A 220 17.13 7.12 -11.05
CA ASP A 220 16.51 7.09 -12.38
C ASP A 220 15.15 6.36 -12.37
N GLU A 221 14.68 5.92 -11.19
CA GLU A 221 13.51 5.08 -10.98
C GLU A 221 12.46 5.76 -10.10
N MET A 222 12.49 7.10 -10.06
CA MET A 222 11.53 7.94 -9.35
C MET A 222 10.93 9.01 -10.24
N ASP A 223 9.66 9.30 -10.00
CA ASP A 223 8.99 10.47 -10.57
C ASP A 223 9.00 11.62 -9.55
N TYR A 224 9.72 12.67 -9.80
CA TYR A 224 9.85 13.81 -8.88
C TYR A 224 8.64 14.77 -8.88
N ALA A 225 7.72 14.60 -9.83
CA ALA A 225 6.51 15.40 -9.93
C ALA A 225 5.32 14.56 -10.40
N PRO A 226 4.08 14.93 -10.02
CA PRO A 226 2.90 14.36 -10.64
C PRO A 226 2.89 14.59 -12.15
N LYS A 227 2.46 13.58 -12.91
CA LYS A 227 2.44 13.63 -14.37
C LYS A 227 1.13 13.11 -14.94
N ARG A 228 0.78 13.60 -16.13
CA ARG A 228 -0.29 13.06 -16.97
C ARG A 228 0.33 12.49 -18.23
N VAL A 229 0.11 11.21 -18.45
CA VAL A 229 0.65 10.50 -19.61
C VAL A 229 -0.49 10.23 -20.58
N TYR A 230 -0.26 10.51 -21.87
CA TYR A 230 -1.23 10.30 -22.94
C TYR A 230 -0.60 9.44 -24.03
N ASP A 231 -1.39 8.53 -24.59
CA ASP A 231 -1.00 7.76 -25.76
C ASP A 231 -1.09 8.57 -27.06
N VAL A 232 -0.89 7.90 -28.17
CA VAL A 232 -0.90 8.54 -29.51
C VAL A 232 -2.27 9.07 -29.94
N ASP A 233 -3.32 8.50 -29.35
CA ASP A 233 -4.71 8.84 -29.62
C ASP A 233 -5.25 9.86 -28.60
N ASP A 234 -4.33 10.48 -27.81
CA ASP A 234 -4.64 11.40 -26.72
C ASP A 234 -5.43 10.75 -25.56
N GLY A 235 -5.42 9.41 -25.49
CA GLY A 235 -6.02 8.63 -24.41
C GLY A 235 -5.16 8.72 -23.14
N ARG A 236 -5.81 8.90 -21.98
CA ARG A 236 -5.13 8.96 -20.69
C ARG A 236 -4.56 7.59 -20.29
N VAL A 237 -3.26 7.53 -20.01
CA VAL A 237 -2.56 6.30 -19.60
C VAL A 237 -2.09 6.41 -18.16
N TYR A 238 -2.37 5.38 -17.36
CA TYR A 238 -1.90 5.26 -15.98
C TYR A 238 -0.80 4.19 -15.91
N ARG A 239 0.34 4.55 -15.32
CA ARG A 239 1.50 3.66 -15.18
C ARG A 239 1.92 3.57 -13.71
N ASP A 240 2.92 4.38 -13.32
CA ASP A 240 3.37 4.46 -11.94
C ASP A 240 2.48 5.39 -11.11
N PHE A 241 2.65 5.36 -9.79
CA PHE A 241 1.76 6.05 -8.86
C PHE A 241 1.61 7.54 -9.16
N MET A 242 2.71 8.22 -9.50
CA MET A 242 2.71 9.66 -9.80
C MET A 242 1.97 10.02 -11.10
N SER A 243 1.62 9.03 -11.92
CA SER A 243 0.72 9.24 -13.06
C SER A 243 -0.76 9.22 -12.67
N GLY A 244 -1.09 8.93 -11.41
CA GLY A 244 -2.45 8.84 -10.90
C GLY A 244 -3.12 10.19 -10.68
N GLN A 245 -4.45 10.20 -10.78
CA GLN A 245 -5.24 11.41 -10.55
C GLN A 245 -5.12 11.94 -9.11
N TRP A 246 -4.93 11.04 -8.14
CA TRP A 246 -4.77 11.42 -6.74
C TRP A 246 -3.52 12.30 -6.53
N ALA A 247 -2.36 11.89 -7.08
CA ALA A 247 -1.11 12.64 -6.96
C ALA A 247 -1.23 14.06 -7.55
N TRP A 248 -1.91 14.17 -8.70
CA TRP A 248 -2.18 15.46 -9.34
C TRP A 248 -3.06 16.37 -8.47
N ARG A 249 -4.17 15.83 -7.91
CA ARG A 249 -5.05 16.60 -7.01
C ARG A 249 -4.36 17.06 -5.73
N GLN A 250 -3.49 16.21 -5.14
CA GLN A 250 -2.70 16.62 -3.98
C GLN A 250 -1.76 17.78 -4.32
N ALA A 251 -1.16 17.76 -5.51
CA ALA A 251 -0.33 18.86 -5.98
C ALA A 251 -1.14 20.13 -6.26
N ASP A 252 -2.32 20.03 -6.90
CA ASP A 252 -3.23 21.17 -7.11
C ASP A 252 -3.61 21.83 -5.78
N GLU A 253 -3.85 21.04 -4.74
CA GLU A 253 -4.20 21.57 -3.41
C GLU A 253 -3.01 22.26 -2.74
N LEU A 254 -1.83 21.67 -2.82
CA LEU A 254 -0.60 22.25 -2.26
C LEU A 254 -0.12 23.48 -3.03
N ALA A 255 -0.37 23.55 -4.34
CA ALA A 255 0.00 24.67 -5.20
C ALA A 255 -0.78 25.95 -4.89
N LYS A 256 -1.89 25.86 -4.14
CA LYS A 256 -2.62 27.06 -3.67
C LYS A 256 -1.77 27.98 -2.80
N ASP A 257 -0.77 27.41 -2.10
CA ASP A 257 0.24 28.18 -1.39
C ASP A 257 1.52 28.29 -2.25
N PRO A 258 1.86 29.50 -2.74
CA PRO A 258 3.08 29.72 -3.53
C PRO A 258 4.37 29.33 -2.82
N ALA A 259 4.37 29.27 -1.48
CA ALA A 259 5.53 28.82 -0.71
C ALA A 259 5.90 27.36 -1.01
N ASN A 260 4.97 26.57 -1.54
CA ASN A 260 5.17 25.17 -1.90
C ASN A 260 5.65 24.96 -3.34
N HIS A 261 5.63 25.99 -4.18
CA HIS A 261 6.03 25.86 -5.58
C HIS A 261 7.46 25.34 -5.69
N GLY A 262 7.69 24.43 -6.62
CA GLY A 262 8.97 23.74 -6.82
C GLY A 262 9.20 22.54 -5.90
N ALA A 263 8.32 22.26 -4.94
CA ALA A 263 8.46 21.11 -4.05
C ALA A 263 8.09 19.80 -4.73
N VAL A 264 8.60 18.70 -4.16
CA VAL A 264 8.21 17.31 -4.46
C VAL A 264 7.06 16.91 -3.53
N VAL A 265 5.97 16.42 -4.07
CA VAL A 265 4.93 15.73 -3.28
C VAL A 265 5.35 14.29 -3.09
N VAL A 266 5.60 13.86 -1.86
CA VAL A 266 5.99 12.49 -1.54
C VAL A 266 4.80 11.73 -0.92
N PRO A 267 4.13 10.85 -1.68
CA PRO A 267 3.09 9.99 -1.15
C PRO A 267 3.70 8.90 -0.25
N ILE A 268 3.13 8.74 0.94
CA ILE A 268 3.48 7.68 1.88
C ILE A 268 2.53 6.51 1.64
N ILE A 269 2.99 5.45 0.99
CA ILE A 269 2.22 4.22 0.81
C ILE A 269 2.42 3.37 2.06
N GLY A 270 1.33 3.11 2.79
CA GLY A 270 1.32 2.24 3.96
C GLY A 270 0.73 0.87 3.65
N GLY A 271 1.02 -0.10 4.48
CA GLY A 271 0.35 -1.40 4.43
C GLY A 271 0.70 -2.25 5.64
N SER A 272 -0.27 -2.99 6.13
CA SER A 272 -0.06 -3.96 7.21
C SER A 272 -0.87 -5.22 6.96
N ASP A 273 -0.41 -6.32 7.53
CA ASP A 273 -1.09 -7.60 7.49
C ASP A 273 -0.72 -8.43 8.72
N LYS A 274 -1.74 -8.88 9.45
CA LYS A 274 -1.52 -9.73 10.61
C LYS A 274 -1.18 -11.15 10.17
N THR A 275 0.08 -11.55 10.36
CA THR A 275 0.61 -12.83 9.92
C THR A 275 0.83 -13.79 11.09
N THR A 276 0.27 -14.99 10.99
CA THR A 276 0.54 -16.09 11.93
C THR A 276 1.79 -16.85 11.46
N THR A 277 2.86 -16.82 12.25
CA THR A 277 4.15 -17.42 11.89
C THR A 277 4.33 -18.86 12.38
N SER A 278 3.56 -19.29 13.40
CA SER A 278 3.65 -20.64 13.94
C SER A 278 2.27 -21.12 14.41
N VAL A 279 1.86 -22.28 13.90
CA VAL A 279 0.56 -22.92 14.26
C VAL A 279 0.75 -24.03 15.28
N ALA A 280 1.89 -24.72 15.31
CA ALA A 280 2.10 -25.93 16.12
C ALA A 280 2.73 -25.69 17.50
N THR A 281 3.56 -24.66 17.66
CA THR A 281 4.34 -24.41 18.89
C THR A 281 4.17 -22.99 19.39
N GLY A 282 2.92 -22.57 19.72
CA GLY A 282 2.69 -21.34 20.47
C GLY A 282 1.88 -20.24 19.80
N GLN A 283 1.33 -20.42 18.63
CA GLN A 283 0.47 -19.43 17.95
C GLN A 283 1.06 -18.01 18.01
N ASN A 284 2.27 -17.84 17.48
CA ASN A 284 2.93 -16.57 17.41
C ASN A 284 2.41 -15.79 16.21
N ASP A 285 1.74 -14.68 16.48
CA ASP A 285 1.28 -13.74 15.48
C ASP A 285 2.22 -12.52 15.49
N PHE A 286 2.53 -12.02 14.32
CA PHE A 286 3.14 -10.70 14.13
C PHE A 286 2.18 -9.79 13.37
N TYR A 287 2.29 -8.50 13.59
CA TYR A 287 1.50 -7.50 12.90
C TYR A 287 2.43 -6.42 12.33
N PRO A 288 3.15 -6.75 11.25
CA PRO A 288 4.10 -5.82 10.64
C PRO A 288 3.38 -4.69 9.92
N LEU A 289 3.97 -3.49 10.01
CA LEU A 289 3.61 -2.30 9.25
C LEU A 289 4.75 -1.98 8.30
N TYR A 290 4.42 -1.79 7.02
CA TYR A 290 5.36 -1.45 5.96
C TYR A 290 5.08 -0.06 5.39
N VAL A 291 6.14 0.60 4.90
CA VAL A 291 6.00 1.83 4.12
C VAL A 291 6.84 1.78 2.85
N SER A 292 6.38 2.55 1.86
CA SER A 292 7.09 2.83 0.61
C SER A 292 6.84 4.27 0.20
N ASN A 293 7.81 4.91 -0.46
CA ASN A 293 7.56 6.19 -1.06
C ASN A 293 6.91 6.03 -2.45
N GLY A 294 5.88 6.86 -2.73
CA GLY A 294 5.09 6.76 -3.96
C GLY A 294 5.80 7.26 -5.22
N LEU A 295 6.99 7.88 -5.09
CA LEU A 295 7.78 8.32 -6.25
C LEU A 295 8.41 7.15 -6.98
N ILE A 296 8.75 6.06 -6.25
CA ILE A 296 9.42 4.88 -6.81
C ILE A 296 8.51 4.17 -7.82
N HIS A 297 9.05 3.87 -8.99
CA HIS A 297 8.35 3.10 -10.03
C HIS A 297 7.94 1.72 -9.54
N ASN A 298 6.78 1.23 -9.99
CA ASN A 298 6.20 -0.05 -9.55
C ASN A 298 7.12 -1.25 -9.81
N THR A 299 7.87 -1.24 -10.91
CA THR A 299 8.82 -2.30 -11.26
C THR A 299 9.93 -2.45 -10.22
N VAL A 300 10.45 -1.31 -9.74
CA VAL A 300 11.52 -1.26 -8.74
C VAL A 300 10.99 -1.58 -7.35
N ARG A 301 9.81 -1.06 -7.00
CA ARG A 301 9.17 -1.36 -5.70
C ARG A 301 8.98 -2.87 -5.50
N ARG A 302 8.65 -3.61 -6.56
CA ARG A 302 8.48 -5.07 -6.52
C ARG A 302 9.79 -5.86 -6.53
N ALA A 303 10.92 -5.23 -6.86
CA ALA A 303 12.19 -5.92 -7.08
C ALA A 303 13.04 -6.15 -5.82
N HIS A 304 12.45 -6.08 -4.62
CA HIS A 304 13.13 -6.37 -3.34
C HIS A 304 14.40 -5.54 -3.06
N ARG A 305 14.42 -4.25 -3.48
CA ARG A 305 15.56 -3.34 -3.29
C ARG A 305 15.32 -2.34 -2.14
N ASN A 306 14.60 -2.72 -1.07
CA ASN A 306 14.16 -1.83 0.00
C ASN A 306 13.21 -0.71 -0.45
N GLY A 307 12.58 -0.84 -1.62
CA GLY A 307 11.50 0.04 -2.06
C GLY A 307 10.25 -0.07 -1.18
N VAL A 308 10.11 -1.16 -0.43
CA VAL A 308 9.16 -1.36 0.66
C VAL A 308 9.95 -1.72 1.91
N SER A 309 9.75 -0.99 2.99
CA SER A 309 10.50 -1.15 4.24
C SER A 309 9.58 -1.47 5.40
N LEU A 310 9.98 -2.44 6.25
CA LEU A 310 9.33 -2.72 7.53
C LEU A 310 9.56 -1.53 8.48
N VAL A 311 8.46 -0.99 9.02
CA VAL A 311 8.49 0.18 9.92
C VAL A 311 8.19 -0.19 11.36
N ALA A 312 7.21 -1.04 11.58
CA ALA A 312 6.78 -1.35 12.94
C ALA A 312 6.25 -2.78 13.07
N PHE A 313 6.20 -3.22 14.33
CA PHE A 313 5.37 -4.33 14.78
C PHE A 313 4.30 -3.79 15.71
N LEU A 314 3.04 -3.80 15.24
CA LEU A 314 1.90 -3.35 16.01
C LEU A 314 1.57 -4.35 17.12
N ALA A 315 1.09 -3.84 18.25
CA ALA A 315 0.70 -4.69 19.37
C ALA A 315 -0.57 -5.48 19.06
N ILE A 316 -0.59 -6.75 19.47
CA ILE A 316 -1.73 -7.66 19.34
C ILE A 316 -2.25 -7.96 20.76
N PRO A 317 -3.26 -7.21 21.24
CA PRO A 317 -3.81 -7.46 22.56
C PRO A 317 -4.54 -8.79 22.60
N LYS A 318 -4.21 -9.59 23.61
CA LYS A 318 -4.86 -10.87 23.93
C LYS A 318 -5.52 -10.77 25.30
N THR A 319 -6.65 -11.42 25.46
CA THR A 319 -7.37 -11.54 26.72
C THR A 319 -7.83 -12.99 26.94
N ASP A 320 -8.39 -13.28 28.11
CA ASP A 320 -9.06 -14.54 28.39
C ASP A 320 -10.34 -14.72 27.56
N ARG A 321 -10.90 -15.94 27.58
CA ARG A 321 -12.07 -16.31 26.79
C ARG A 321 -13.32 -15.53 27.21
N GLU A 322 -13.42 -15.18 28.51
CA GLU A 322 -14.57 -14.48 29.07
C GLU A 322 -14.69 -13.06 28.51
N HIS A 323 -13.58 -12.37 28.32
CA HIS A 323 -13.55 -10.98 27.87
C HIS A 323 -13.32 -10.82 26.37
N ALA A 324 -13.05 -11.90 25.63
CA ALA A 324 -12.66 -11.85 24.21
C ALA A 324 -13.70 -11.13 23.32
N ASP A 325 -14.98 -11.33 23.63
CA ASP A 325 -16.12 -10.77 22.90
C ASP A 325 -16.73 -9.53 23.57
N SER A 326 -16.12 -9.02 24.66
CA SER A 326 -16.64 -7.84 25.33
C SER A 326 -16.55 -6.61 24.42
N VAL A 327 -17.54 -5.71 24.53
CA VAL A 327 -17.59 -4.47 23.77
C VAL A 327 -16.39 -3.59 24.10
N GLU A 328 -16.01 -3.54 25.36
CA GLU A 328 -14.88 -2.74 25.86
C GLU A 328 -13.55 -3.20 25.29
N PHE A 329 -13.29 -4.51 25.29
CA PHE A 329 -12.05 -5.05 24.74
C PHE A 329 -11.97 -4.82 23.23
N ARG A 330 -13.07 -4.99 22.49
CA ARG A 330 -13.12 -4.69 21.06
C ARG A 330 -12.91 -3.20 20.77
N LYS A 331 -13.45 -2.30 21.61
CA LYS A 331 -13.22 -0.86 21.52
C LYS A 331 -11.73 -0.55 21.77
N PHE A 332 -11.16 -1.05 22.87
CA PHE A 332 -9.75 -0.86 23.21
C PHE A 332 -8.82 -1.35 22.10
N ARG A 333 -9.08 -2.50 21.49
CA ARG A 333 -8.27 -2.99 20.35
C ARG A 333 -8.25 -2.00 19.18
N ARG A 334 -9.38 -1.38 18.84
CA ARG A 334 -9.47 -0.36 17.79
C ARG A 334 -8.71 0.90 18.19
N GLN A 335 -8.90 1.37 19.41
CA GLN A 335 -8.20 2.54 19.94
C GLN A 335 -6.68 2.34 19.93
N LEU A 336 -6.20 1.19 20.39
CA LEU A 336 -4.79 0.81 20.38
C LEU A 336 -4.21 0.84 18.97
N PHE A 337 -4.90 0.29 17.99
CA PHE A 337 -4.49 0.27 16.59
C PHE A 337 -4.35 1.69 16.03
N HIS A 338 -5.38 2.52 16.14
CA HIS A 338 -5.36 3.89 15.63
C HIS A 338 -4.37 4.79 16.34
N ALA A 339 -4.25 4.67 17.67
CA ALA A 339 -3.27 5.41 18.45
C ALA A 339 -1.83 5.02 18.04
N SER A 340 -1.59 3.73 17.78
CA SER A 340 -0.29 3.25 17.30
C SER A 340 0.09 3.86 15.96
N LEU A 341 -0.82 3.84 14.97
CA LEU A 341 -0.58 4.45 13.66
C LEU A 341 -0.39 5.96 13.74
N ASN A 342 -1.21 6.65 14.56
CA ASN A 342 -1.07 8.09 14.77
C ASN A 342 0.31 8.45 15.34
N HIS A 343 0.79 7.70 16.32
CA HIS A 343 2.12 7.89 16.90
C HIS A 343 3.23 7.64 15.87
N ILE A 344 3.18 6.50 15.18
CA ILE A 344 4.21 6.11 14.21
C ILE A 344 4.32 7.11 13.07
N PHE A 345 3.20 7.51 12.45
CA PHE A 345 3.18 8.46 11.34
C PHE A 345 3.31 9.93 11.79
N GLY A 346 3.26 10.20 13.11
CA GLY A 346 3.30 11.54 13.67
C GLY A 346 4.51 12.38 13.25
N SER A 347 5.67 11.74 12.99
CA SER A 347 6.89 12.43 12.54
C SER A 347 6.75 13.15 11.20
N PHE A 348 5.74 12.82 10.40
CA PHE A 348 5.47 13.49 9.13
C PHE A 348 4.64 14.78 9.26
N LYS A 349 3.81 14.90 10.31
CA LYS A 349 2.83 16.00 10.45
C LYS A 349 3.41 17.39 10.18
N PRO A 350 4.57 17.80 10.74
CA PRO A 350 5.12 19.13 10.50
C PRO A 350 5.46 19.41 9.03
N PHE A 351 5.77 18.34 8.26
CA PHE A 351 6.23 18.41 6.89
C PHE A 351 5.15 18.03 5.86
N MET A 352 3.92 17.96 6.30
CA MET A 352 2.76 17.82 5.43
C MET A 352 2.21 19.17 4.95
N GLU A 353 2.52 20.26 5.67
CA GLU A 353 2.09 21.62 5.33
C GLU A 353 3.26 22.52 4.94
N ARG A 354 4.45 22.23 5.47
CA ARG A 354 5.68 22.99 5.21
C ARG A 354 6.75 22.06 4.64
N PRO A 355 7.41 22.43 3.55
CA PRO A 355 8.44 21.58 2.97
C PRO A 355 9.65 21.45 3.90
N GLU A 356 10.26 20.27 3.92
CA GLU A 356 11.63 20.05 4.39
C GLU A 356 12.59 19.83 3.23
N VAL A 357 13.88 20.07 3.48
CA VAL A 357 14.92 19.86 2.46
C VAL A 357 15.54 18.48 2.66
N VAL A 358 15.45 17.64 1.65
CA VAL A 358 15.93 16.25 1.67
C VAL A 358 16.89 15.99 0.52
N GLU A 359 17.95 15.24 0.78
CA GLU A 359 18.88 14.77 -0.23
C GLU A 359 18.31 13.57 -0.98
N PHE A 360 18.41 13.61 -2.33
CA PHE A 360 17.94 12.54 -3.21
C PHE A 360 19.11 11.72 -3.75
N GLY A 361 18.78 10.50 -4.24
CA GLY A 361 19.76 9.56 -4.76
C GLY A 361 20.53 10.05 -5.98
N ASP A 362 20.03 11.05 -6.72
CA ASP A 362 20.71 11.73 -7.81
C ASP A 362 21.76 12.78 -7.33
N GLY A 363 21.88 12.98 -6.02
CA GLY A 363 22.81 13.90 -5.39
C GLY A 363 22.32 15.34 -5.27
N HIS A 364 21.09 15.63 -5.67
CA HIS A 364 20.45 16.93 -5.46
C HIS A 364 19.63 16.95 -4.19
N TYR A 365 19.48 18.15 -3.61
CA TYR A 365 18.48 18.40 -2.59
C TYR A 365 17.16 18.83 -3.24
N ARG A 366 16.04 18.47 -2.60
CA ARG A 366 14.71 18.94 -3.00
C ARG A 366 13.89 19.30 -1.78
N ARG A 367 12.99 20.26 -1.95
CA ARG A 367 11.98 20.59 -0.96
C ARG A 367 10.86 19.54 -1.05
N VAL A 368 10.56 18.86 0.06
CA VAL A 368 9.66 17.71 0.13
C VAL A 368 8.46 18.03 1.00
N ILE A 369 7.26 17.73 0.51
CA ILE A 369 6.01 17.77 1.27
C ILE A 369 5.40 16.37 1.27
N TYR A 370 5.13 15.82 2.45
CA TYR A 370 4.55 14.49 2.58
C TYR A 370 3.03 14.53 2.49
N CYS A 371 2.46 13.46 1.94
CA CYS A 371 1.02 13.19 1.96
C CYS A 371 0.80 11.73 2.32
N LEU A 372 -0.11 11.43 3.25
CA LEU A 372 -0.56 10.05 3.41
C LEU A 372 -1.20 9.60 2.11
N GLY A 373 -0.63 8.56 1.53
CA GLY A 373 -1.06 7.94 0.28
C GLY A 373 -1.88 6.68 0.53
N PRO A 374 -1.94 5.76 -0.44
CA PRO A 374 -2.68 4.53 -0.30
C PRO A 374 -2.26 3.71 0.90
N TYR A 375 -3.24 3.14 1.60
CA TYR A 375 -3.01 2.12 2.62
C TYR A 375 -3.53 0.79 2.11
N ILE A 376 -2.62 -0.17 1.91
CA ILE A 376 -2.91 -1.48 1.35
C ILE A 376 -3.29 -2.42 2.49
N ALA A 377 -4.49 -2.97 2.45
CA ALA A 377 -5.00 -3.85 3.47
C ALA A 377 -6.05 -4.82 2.90
N ASP A 378 -6.26 -5.95 3.59
CA ASP A 378 -7.40 -6.83 3.36
C ASP A 378 -8.72 -6.19 3.84
N TYR A 379 -9.86 -6.78 3.53
CA TYR A 379 -11.16 -6.21 3.89
C TYR A 379 -11.36 -6.05 5.42
N PRO A 380 -11.04 -7.03 6.29
CA PRO A 380 -11.13 -6.86 7.73
C PRO A 380 -10.32 -5.67 8.26
N GLU A 381 -9.13 -5.44 7.72
CA GLU A 381 -8.30 -4.33 8.12
C GLU A 381 -8.77 -3.00 7.50
N GLN A 382 -9.31 -3.01 6.27
CA GLN A 382 -9.92 -1.81 5.68
C GLN A 382 -11.07 -1.28 6.53
N VAL A 383 -11.97 -2.13 7.02
CA VAL A 383 -13.06 -1.69 7.90
C VAL A 383 -12.56 -1.24 9.27
N LEU A 384 -11.47 -1.83 9.77
CA LEU A 384 -10.80 -1.37 10.98
C LEU A 384 -10.23 0.04 10.77
N LEU A 385 -9.45 0.27 9.71
CA LEU A 385 -8.85 1.56 9.34
C LEU A 385 -9.89 2.66 9.13
N ALA A 386 -11.01 2.32 8.50
CA ALA A 386 -12.09 3.24 8.20
C ALA A 386 -13.05 3.48 9.40
N CYS A 387 -12.86 2.81 10.51
CA CYS A 387 -13.84 2.77 11.61
C CYS A 387 -15.25 2.42 11.12
N VAL A 388 -15.37 1.44 10.23
CA VAL A 388 -16.63 0.94 9.66
C VAL A 388 -16.96 -0.41 10.28
N VAL A 389 -18.25 -0.67 10.44
CA VAL A 389 -18.76 -1.94 10.97
C VAL A 389 -18.53 -3.05 9.95
N GLN A 390 -18.02 -4.20 10.39
CA GLN A 390 -17.82 -5.35 9.51
C GLN A 390 -19.12 -5.78 8.83
N GLY A 391 -19.05 -6.12 7.55
CA GLY A 391 -20.21 -6.39 6.70
C GLY A 391 -20.69 -5.17 5.90
N TRP A 392 -20.15 -3.97 6.17
CA TRP A 392 -20.39 -2.77 5.38
C TRP A 392 -19.24 -2.49 4.43
N CYS A 393 -19.53 -1.77 3.34
CA CYS A 393 -18.46 -1.30 2.45
C CYS A 393 -17.64 -0.21 3.15
N ALA A 394 -16.31 -0.36 3.17
CA ALA A 394 -15.41 0.65 3.74
C ALA A 394 -15.32 1.93 2.87
N ARG A 395 -15.75 1.90 1.61
CA ARG A 395 -15.59 2.98 0.63
C ARG A 395 -16.89 3.64 0.18
N CYS A 396 -18.03 2.97 0.33
CA CYS A 396 -19.32 3.52 -0.06
C CYS A 396 -20.35 3.37 1.06
N THR A 397 -21.47 4.08 0.90
CA THR A 397 -22.54 4.15 1.89
C THR A 397 -23.70 3.19 1.59
N ALA A 398 -23.53 2.25 0.65
CA ALA A 398 -24.51 1.22 0.37
C ALA A 398 -24.83 0.42 1.63
N SER A 399 -26.08 0.00 1.78
CA SER A 399 -26.53 -0.77 2.94
C SER A 399 -25.82 -2.13 2.97
N ASN A 400 -25.48 -2.61 4.17
CA ASN A 400 -24.93 -3.96 4.35
C ASN A 400 -25.90 -5.08 3.95
N LYS A 401 -27.18 -4.77 3.75
CA LYS A 401 -28.19 -5.70 3.26
C LYS A 401 -28.30 -5.71 1.74
N ASP A 402 -27.75 -4.70 1.09
CA ASP A 402 -27.75 -4.52 -0.36
C ASP A 402 -26.49 -3.73 -0.76
N LEU A 403 -25.36 -4.44 -0.86
CA LEU A 403 -24.07 -3.83 -1.20
C LEU A 403 -23.97 -3.46 -2.69
N ASP A 404 -24.86 -4.01 -3.54
CA ASP A 404 -24.98 -3.68 -4.97
C ASP A 404 -25.95 -2.50 -5.18
N GLY A 405 -26.67 -2.08 -4.14
CA GLY A 405 -27.59 -0.96 -4.14
C GLY A 405 -26.90 0.40 -4.30
N GLU A 406 -27.70 1.43 -4.48
CA GLU A 406 -27.20 2.80 -4.59
C GLU A 406 -26.49 3.24 -3.31
N GLY A 407 -25.25 3.75 -3.47
CA GLY A 407 -24.46 4.30 -2.37
C GLY A 407 -23.47 5.36 -2.88
N GLY A 408 -23.37 6.47 -2.14
CA GLY A 408 -22.35 7.49 -2.37
C GLY A 408 -20.97 7.05 -1.86
N ARG A 409 -19.92 7.78 -2.22
CA ARG A 409 -18.60 7.57 -1.61
C ARG A 409 -18.64 8.00 -0.14
N ARG A 410 -18.00 7.20 0.72
CA ARG A 410 -17.70 7.67 2.08
C ARG A 410 -16.64 8.77 1.99
N THR A 411 -16.79 9.80 2.81
CA THR A 411 -15.80 10.86 3.00
C THR A 411 -15.73 11.23 4.48
N GLN A 412 -14.60 11.78 4.88
CA GLN A 412 -14.43 12.31 6.23
C GLN A 412 -15.51 13.35 6.55
N GLU A 413 -15.71 14.32 5.64
CA GLU A 413 -16.70 15.40 5.82
C GLU A 413 -18.11 14.83 6.03
N HIS A 414 -18.52 13.81 5.25
CA HIS A 414 -19.81 13.17 5.42
C HIS A 414 -19.92 12.44 6.76
N THR A 415 -18.87 11.74 7.17
CA THR A 415 -18.82 11.02 8.44
C THR A 415 -18.91 11.98 9.63
N ASP A 416 -18.16 13.09 9.60
CA ASP A 416 -18.22 14.14 10.62
C ASP A 416 -19.65 14.74 10.73
N ALA A 417 -20.30 14.97 9.59
CA ALA A 417 -21.68 15.46 9.58
C ALA A 417 -22.67 14.45 10.22
N LEU A 418 -22.44 13.15 10.03
CA LEU A 418 -23.27 12.12 10.66
C LEU A 418 -23.04 12.05 12.17
N PHE A 419 -21.81 12.21 12.64
CA PHE A 419 -21.51 12.27 14.07
C PHE A 419 -22.20 13.45 14.79
N GLU A 420 -22.37 14.57 14.13
CA GLU A 420 -23.05 15.74 14.70
C GLU A 420 -24.59 15.53 14.85
N VAL A 421 -25.17 14.64 14.05
CA VAL A 421 -26.64 14.52 13.94
C VAL A 421 -27.19 13.29 14.65
N PHE A 422 -26.45 12.17 14.59
CA PHE A 422 -26.98 10.87 14.99
C PHE A 422 -26.31 10.32 16.25
N ASN A 423 -27.10 9.57 17.03
CA ASN A 423 -26.58 8.85 18.18
C ASN A 423 -25.81 7.57 17.76
N HIS A 424 -25.05 7.02 18.69
CA HIS A 424 -24.19 5.85 18.48
C HIS A 424 -24.92 4.65 17.87
N LYS A 425 -26.15 4.37 18.31
CA LYS A 425 -26.93 3.25 17.78
C LYS A 425 -27.32 3.45 16.33
N THR A 426 -27.74 4.64 15.96
CA THR A 426 -28.09 4.99 14.58
C THR A 426 -26.86 4.95 13.67
N LEU A 427 -25.73 5.49 14.12
CA LEU A 427 -24.45 5.43 13.37
C LEU A 427 -24.06 3.98 13.07
N TRP A 428 -24.18 3.10 14.07
CA TRP A 428 -23.86 1.69 13.92
C TRP A 428 -24.83 0.95 13.00
N ASP A 429 -26.13 1.05 13.27
CA ASP A 429 -27.15 0.21 12.63
C ASP A 429 -27.54 0.68 11.22
N GLN A 430 -27.51 1.99 10.96
CA GLN A 430 -28.00 2.57 9.70
C GLN A 430 -26.89 3.06 8.77
N TYR A 431 -25.71 3.41 9.30
CA TYR A 431 -24.59 3.95 8.53
C TYR A 431 -23.35 3.07 8.56
N GLY A 432 -23.35 2.03 9.40
CA GLY A 432 -22.20 1.14 9.55
C GLY A 432 -20.95 1.85 10.05
N ILE A 433 -21.09 2.87 10.89
CA ILE A 433 -19.99 3.62 11.48
C ILE A 433 -19.77 3.16 12.92
N VAL A 434 -18.51 2.91 13.27
CA VAL A 434 -18.09 2.62 14.64
C VAL A 434 -17.96 3.94 15.40
N PRO A 435 -18.84 4.25 16.38
CA PRO A 435 -18.96 5.61 16.89
C PRO A 435 -17.93 6.00 17.96
N ASP A 436 -17.17 5.03 18.47
CA ASP A 436 -16.32 5.23 19.64
C ASP A 436 -14.83 5.46 19.30
N VAL A 437 -14.48 5.41 18.01
CA VAL A 437 -13.09 5.51 17.53
C VAL A 437 -13.08 6.28 16.22
N LEU A 438 -12.17 7.24 16.11
CA LEU A 438 -11.93 7.96 14.86
C LEU A 438 -10.75 7.35 14.12
N PRO A 439 -10.77 7.34 12.78
CA PRO A 439 -9.61 6.96 11.98
C PRO A 439 -8.39 7.81 12.33
N TYR A 440 -7.22 7.18 12.39
CA TYR A 440 -5.97 7.90 12.72
C TYR A 440 -5.70 9.07 11.75
N THR A 441 -6.19 8.98 10.53
CA THR A 441 -5.99 9.98 9.48
C THR A 441 -6.70 11.31 9.76
N TRP A 442 -7.68 11.36 10.67
CA TRP A 442 -8.34 12.62 11.06
C TRP A 442 -7.38 13.71 11.55
N ASP A 443 -6.26 13.29 12.14
CA ASP A 443 -5.22 14.17 12.65
C ASP A 443 -4.18 14.58 11.59
N PHE A 444 -4.33 14.14 10.33
CA PHE A 444 -3.37 14.40 9.27
C PHE A 444 -3.96 15.27 8.16
N PRO A 445 -3.25 16.32 7.73
CA PRO A 445 -3.73 17.17 6.65
C PRO A 445 -3.98 16.40 5.35
N ARG A 446 -5.07 16.70 4.67
CA ARG A 446 -5.43 16.14 3.35
C ARG A 446 -5.50 14.61 3.29
N ALA A 447 -5.82 13.96 4.40
CA ALA A 447 -5.77 12.51 4.54
C ALA A 447 -7.16 11.93 4.83
N ASP A 448 -7.99 11.76 3.82
CA ASP A 448 -9.27 11.06 3.95
C ASP A 448 -9.06 9.55 3.79
N ILE A 449 -9.21 8.79 4.89
CA ILE A 449 -9.02 7.34 4.89
C ILE A 449 -9.87 6.64 3.84
N TYR A 450 -11.08 7.09 3.60
CA TYR A 450 -12.01 6.47 2.65
C TYR A 450 -11.50 6.57 1.20
N GLU A 451 -10.69 7.59 0.90
CA GLU A 451 -9.99 7.71 -0.38
C GLU A 451 -8.71 6.87 -0.41
N LEU A 452 -8.00 6.76 0.72
CA LEU A 452 -6.68 6.15 0.80
C LEU A 452 -6.72 4.62 0.85
N LEU A 453 -7.84 4.00 1.23
CA LEU A 453 -7.96 2.54 1.26
C LEU A 453 -7.66 1.93 -0.12
N SER A 454 -6.73 0.99 -0.14
CA SER A 454 -6.36 0.23 -1.34
C SER A 454 -6.51 -1.27 -1.06
N PRO A 455 -7.11 -2.04 -2.00
CA PRO A 455 -7.28 -3.47 -1.80
C PRO A 455 -5.94 -4.21 -1.78
N ASP A 456 -5.82 -5.19 -0.93
CA ASP A 456 -4.83 -6.25 -1.07
C ASP A 456 -5.26 -7.16 -2.22
N LEU A 457 -4.49 -7.12 -3.30
CA LEU A 457 -4.79 -7.88 -4.51
C LEU A 457 -4.78 -9.40 -4.28
N LEU A 458 -3.92 -9.90 -3.37
CA LEU A 458 -3.86 -11.32 -3.06
C LEU A 458 -5.17 -11.79 -2.43
N HIS A 459 -5.64 -11.13 -1.37
CA HIS A 459 -6.84 -11.56 -0.66
C HIS A 459 -8.15 -11.19 -1.38
N GLN A 460 -8.23 -10.01 -2.00
CA GLN A 460 -9.50 -9.55 -2.59
C GLN A 460 -9.71 -10.02 -4.03
N VAL A 461 -8.64 -10.10 -4.84
CA VAL A 461 -8.76 -10.49 -6.26
C VAL A 461 -8.38 -11.95 -6.46
N ILE A 462 -7.14 -12.34 -6.12
CA ILE A 462 -6.63 -13.67 -6.46
C ILE A 462 -7.30 -14.74 -5.59
N LYS A 463 -7.30 -14.55 -4.27
CA LYS A 463 -7.97 -15.49 -3.35
C LYS A 463 -9.49 -15.30 -3.40
N GLY A 464 -9.99 -14.11 -3.09
CA GLY A 464 -11.42 -13.86 -2.96
C GLY A 464 -12.17 -14.04 -4.29
N THR A 465 -11.99 -13.15 -5.24
CA THR A 465 -12.79 -13.16 -6.47
C THR A 465 -12.49 -14.36 -7.34
N PHE A 466 -11.20 -14.66 -7.59
CA PHE A 466 -10.84 -15.75 -8.49
C PHE A 466 -11.01 -17.12 -7.82
N LYS A 467 -10.30 -17.38 -6.70
CA LYS A 467 -10.32 -18.70 -6.09
C LYS A 467 -11.63 -19.02 -5.38
N ASP A 468 -12.06 -18.15 -4.45
CA ASP A 468 -13.19 -18.45 -3.56
C ASP A 468 -14.54 -18.31 -4.27
N HIS A 469 -14.61 -17.57 -5.41
CA HIS A 469 -15.83 -17.48 -6.21
C HIS A 469 -15.70 -18.22 -7.54
N LEU A 470 -14.89 -17.73 -8.47
CA LEU A 470 -14.87 -18.27 -9.84
C LEU A 470 -14.52 -19.76 -9.87
N VAL A 471 -13.44 -20.19 -9.20
CA VAL A 471 -13.02 -21.60 -9.19
C VAL A 471 -14.05 -22.47 -8.48
N THR A 472 -14.66 -21.99 -7.38
CA THR A 472 -15.74 -22.68 -6.69
C THR A 472 -16.97 -22.84 -7.58
N TRP A 473 -17.42 -21.78 -8.24
CA TRP A 473 -18.56 -21.85 -9.16
C TRP A 473 -18.32 -22.78 -10.36
N VAL A 474 -17.11 -22.79 -10.90
CA VAL A 474 -16.73 -23.77 -11.94
C VAL A 474 -16.83 -25.20 -11.40
N GLY A 475 -16.34 -25.47 -10.19
CA GLY A 475 -16.48 -26.75 -9.53
C GLY A 475 -17.92 -27.19 -9.34
N GLU A 476 -18.76 -26.29 -8.79
CA GLU A 476 -20.21 -26.53 -8.61
C GLU A 476 -20.94 -26.78 -9.93
N TYR A 477 -20.64 -26.01 -10.96
CA TYR A 477 -21.18 -26.18 -12.32
C TYR A 477 -20.81 -27.54 -12.90
N LEU A 478 -19.54 -27.95 -12.78
CA LEU A 478 -19.08 -29.26 -13.26
C LEU A 478 -19.74 -30.41 -12.49
N GLU A 479 -19.92 -30.28 -11.17
CA GLU A 479 -20.64 -31.28 -10.38
C GLU A 479 -22.12 -31.41 -10.83
N LEU A 480 -22.77 -30.27 -11.11
CA LEU A 480 -24.15 -30.26 -11.60
C LEU A 480 -24.31 -30.94 -12.96
N VAL A 481 -23.37 -30.70 -13.89
CA VAL A 481 -23.47 -31.18 -15.27
C VAL A 481 -22.95 -32.61 -15.42
N HIS A 482 -21.86 -32.96 -14.75
CA HIS A 482 -21.14 -34.23 -14.98
C HIS A 482 -21.16 -35.19 -13.80
N GLY A 483 -21.69 -34.76 -12.65
CA GLY A 483 -21.64 -35.52 -11.40
C GLY A 483 -20.24 -35.44 -10.73
N LYS A 484 -20.21 -35.72 -9.45
CA LYS A 484 -19.07 -35.45 -8.55
C LYS A 484 -17.74 -36.11 -8.98
N THR A 485 -17.81 -37.35 -9.44
CA THR A 485 -16.61 -38.13 -9.82
C THR A 485 -15.96 -37.58 -11.09
N GLU A 486 -16.75 -37.23 -12.11
CA GLU A 486 -16.23 -36.72 -13.37
C GLU A 486 -15.79 -35.26 -13.22
N ALA A 487 -16.53 -34.44 -12.46
CA ALA A 487 -16.13 -33.10 -12.10
C ALA A 487 -14.74 -33.05 -11.45
N SER A 488 -14.46 -33.95 -10.51
CA SER A 488 -13.14 -34.06 -9.86
C SER A 488 -12.02 -34.39 -10.86
N LYS A 489 -12.28 -35.23 -11.86
CA LYS A 489 -11.30 -35.53 -12.90
C LYS A 489 -11.03 -34.34 -13.82
N ILE A 490 -12.09 -33.61 -14.20
CA ILE A 490 -11.97 -32.40 -15.04
C ILE A 490 -11.17 -31.34 -14.28
N MET A 491 -11.47 -31.09 -13.01
CA MET A 491 -10.72 -30.14 -12.18
C MET A 491 -9.24 -30.53 -12.05
N ALA A 492 -8.95 -31.81 -11.80
CA ALA A 492 -7.58 -32.30 -11.74
C ALA A 492 -6.83 -32.15 -13.09
N ASP A 493 -7.50 -32.29 -14.22
CA ASP A 493 -6.91 -32.04 -15.52
C ASP A 493 -6.64 -30.54 -15.78
N ILE A 494 -7.51 -29.65 -15.34
CA ILE A 494 -7.29 -28.19 -15.36
C ILE A 494 -6.05 -27.85 -14.56
N ASP A 495 -5.93 -28.34 -13.32
CA ASP A 495 -4.77 -28.10 -12.45
C ASP A 495 -3.47 -28.63 -13.09
N ARG A 496 -3.50 -29.82 -13.67
CA ARG A 496 -2.35 -30.40 -14.38
C ARG A 496 -1.89 -29.52 -15.55
N ARG A 497 -2.81 -28.97 -16.34
CA ARG A 497 -2.49 -28.09 -17.46
C ARG A 497 -1.91 -26.75 -16.98
N HIS A 498 -2.39 -26.24 -15.87
CA HIS A 498 -1.86 -25.02 -15.26
C HIS A 498 -0.39 -25.15 -14.85
N VAL A 499 0.01 -26.27 -14.25
CA VAL A 499 1.41 -26.55 -13.90
C VAL A 499 2.32 -26.58 -15.13
N VAL A 500 1.84 -27.13 -16.26
CA VAL A 500 2.58 -27.13 -17.53
C VAL A 500 2.78 -25.70 -18.06
N LEU A 501 1.75 -24.86 -18.00
CA LEU A 501 1.84 -23.45 -18.43
C LEU A 501 2.81 -22.63 -17.58
N GLN A 502 2.85 -22.84 -16.26
CA GLN A 502 3.84 -22.19 -15.40
C GLN A 502 5.28 -22.53 -15.80
N HIS A 503 5.55 -23.76 -16.22
CA HIS A 503 6.88 -24.19 -16.67
C HIS A 503 7.30 -23.51 -18.00
N PHE A 504 6.33 -23.15 -18.86
CA PHE A 504 6.61 -22.43 -20.09
C PHE A 504 6.81 -20.91 -19.90
N ILE A 505 6.17 -20.33 -18.89
CA ILE A 505 6.25 -18.87 -18.62
C ILE A 505 7.51 -18.52 -17.80
N SER A 506 8.07 -19.50 -17.08
CA SER A 506 9.28 -19.32 -16.25
C SER A 506 10.60 -19.57 -17.00
N ARG A 507 10.55 -19.85 -18.30
CA ARG A 507 11.69 -19.93 -19.23
C ARG A 507 11.69 -18.70 -20.15
#